data_b7addc04b0c690502114ab07c4a7a6ac
#
_entry.id   b7addc04b0c690502114ab07c4a7a6ac
#
_cell.length_a   1.000
_cell.length_b   1.000
_cell.length_c   1.000
_cell.angle_alpha   90.00
_cell.angle_beta   90.00
_cell.angle_gamma   90.00
#
_symmetry.space_group_name_H-M   'P 1'
#
loop_
_entity.id
_entity.type
_entity.pdbx_description
1 polymer ?
#
loop_
_entity_poly.entity_id
_entity_poly.type
_entity_poly.pdbx_seq_one_letter_code
_entity_poly.pdbx_strand_id
1 'polypeptide(L)'
;MAKQIIYGEEARKALQGGIDKLANTVKITLGPKGRNVVLDKKYGAPLITNDGVTIAKEVELEDPFENMGAQLVKEVATKTNDVAGDGTTTATLLAQALIREGMKNVAAGANPMVVKKGIKGAVDNVVETIKSNSQPVKNSSDIARIATISAADANVGKLIAEAMEKVTADGVITVEESKTAETSCDVVEGMQFDRGYISPYMVTDTDKMEAVIDDAFILITDKKITNIQEILPLLEQIVQAGKKLVIVAEDIEGEALATLLVNKLRGTFTCVGVKAPGFGDRRKEMLRDIAILTGGEVITEELGLELKDATVAQLGRARQVKILKEDTIIVDGAGDNDAIKARVAQIKAQIETTTSDFDREKLQERLAKLSGGVAVIRVGAATETEMKEMKLRIEDALAATKAAVEEGYVAGGGVALLNAIPALKEYIDKIEDLDEKTGAKIVLKAIEEPVRQIAANAGLEGSVIIDGILRSGKTGYGYDFATETFTDMAEAGILDPTKVTRSALQNASSVAAMVLTTESHVTDKLDPAADAANAAAMAAAQGGGMY
;
A
#
# COMPACT_ATOMS: atom_id res chain seq x y z
N MET A 1 28.56 -16.46 -13.48
CA MET A 1 28.14 -16.00 -14.84
C MET A 1 28.99 -14.82 -15.25
N ALA A 2 29.30 -14.67 -16.56
CA ALA A 2 29.98 -13.47 -17.05
C ALA A 2 29.09 -12.27 -16.93
N LYS A 3 29.66 -11.07 -16.69
CA LYS A 3 28.90 -9.81 -16.61
C LYS A 3 29.05 -9.04 -17.93
N GLN A 4 27.99 -8.37 -18.30
CA GLN A 4 27.96 -7.34 -19.34
C GLN A 4 27.91 -5.98 -18.66
N ILE A 5 28.71 -5.03 -19.15
CA ILE A 5 28.85 -3.71 -18.51
C ILE A 5 28.76 -2.66 -19.61
N ILE A 6 27.96 -1.64 -19.38
CA ILE A 6 27.86 -0.44 -20.22
C ILE A 6 28.14 0.83 -19.39
N TYR A 7 28.58 1.90 -20.02
CA TYR A 7 29.03 3.11 -19.36
C TYR A 7 28.47 4.37 -20.04
N GLY A 8 28.53 5.47 -19.31
CA GLY A 8 28.35 6.81 -19.83
C GLY A 8 26.99 7.04 -20.48
N GLU A 9 27.01 7.61 -21.68
CA GLU A 9 25.78 7.97 -22.39
C GLU A 9 24.92 6.78 -22.78
N GLU A 10 25.55 5.64 -23.14
CA GLU A 10 24.83 4.39 -23.48
C GLU A 10 24.05 3.87 -22.28
N ALA A 11 24.70 3.82 -21.11
CA ALA A 11 24.07 3.43 -19.86
C ALA A 11 22.88 4.34 -19.51
N ARG A 12 23.07 5.66 -19.59
CA ARG A 12 22.00 6.63 -19.31
C ARG A 12 20.81 6.51 -20.26
N LYS A 13 21.07 6.30 -21.57
CA LYS A 13 20.01 6.11 -22.58
C LYS A 13 19.20 4.85 -22.35
N ALA A 14 19.86 3.73 -22.05
CA ALA A 14 19.18 2.47 -21.75
C ALA A 14 18.27 2.60 -20.53
N LEU A 15 18.80 3.19 -19.44
CA LEU A 15 18.01 3.44 -18.23
C LEU A 15 16.79 4.30 -18.51
N GLN A 16 16.98 5.43 -19.19
CA GLN A 16 15.89 6.34 -19.55
C GLN A 16 14.86 5.65 -20.44
N GLY A 17 15.29 4.81 -21.38
CA GLY A 17 14.40 4.03 -22.25
C GLY A 17 13.43 3.15 -21.45
N GLY A 18 13.94 2.43 -20.44
CA GLY A 18 13.13 1.62 -19.56
C GLY A 18 12.18 2.42 -18.68
N ILE A 19 12.67 3.52 -18.11
CA ILE A 19 11.86 4.47 -17.33
C ILE A 19 10.70 5.02 -18.18
N ASP A 20 11.00 5.45 -19.40
CA ASP A 20 10.00 6.02 -20.29
C ASP A 20 8.95 4.99 -20.73
N LYS A 21 9.34 3.75 -21.00
CA LYS A 21 8.40 2.67 -21.34
C LYS A 21 7.41 2.41 -20.21
N LEU A 22 7.88 2.25 -18.97
CA LEU A 22 7.01 2.03 -17.83
C LEU A 22 6.13 3.25 -17.54
N ALA A 23 6.72 4.44 -17.41
CA ALA A 23 5.96 5.63 -17.06
C ALA A 23 4.94 6.03 -18.12
N ASN A 24 5.24 5.84 -19.42
CA ASN A 24 4.30 6.10 -20.50
C ASN A 24 3.10 5.13 -20.47
N THR A 25 3.29 3.90 -19.98
CA THR A 25 2.20 2.94 -19.80
C THR A 25 1.30 3.33 -18.64
N VAL A 26 1.87 3.84 -17.54
CA VAL A 26 1.12 4.19 -16.33
C VAL A 26 0.40 5.54 -16.46
N LYS A 27 1.06 6.58 -16.96
CA LYS A 27 0.55 7.98 -16.93
C LYS A 27 -0.74 8.24 -17.71
N ILE A 28 -1.11 7.34 -18.64
CA ILE A 28 -2.36 7.45 -19.40
C ILE A 28 -3.61 7.26 -18.53
N THR A 29 -3.45 6.72 -17.32
CA THR A 29 -4.54 6.50 -16.37
C THR A 29 -4.88 7.73 -15.53
N LEU A 30 -4.02 8.78 -15.56
CA LEU A 30 -4.13 9.93 -14.67
C LEU A 30 -5.29 10.87 -15.04
N GLY A 31 -6.04 11.26 -14.02
CA GLY A 31 -7.10 12.28 -14.12
C GLY A 31 -8.47 11.74 -14.57
N PRO A 32 -9.51 12.62 -14.61
CA PRO A 32 -10.89 12.20 -14.84
C PRO A 32 -11.16 11.66 -16.25
N LYS A 33 -10.29 11.97 -17.22
CA LYS A 33 -10.33 11.41 -18.58
C LYS A 33 -9.20 10.40 -18.83
N GLY A 34 -8.58 9.89 -17.75
CA GLY A 34 -7.63 8.79 -17.80
C GLY A 34 -8.27 7.50 -18.34
N ARG A 35 -7.44 6.62 -18.89
CA ARG A 35 -7.89 5.37 -19.53
C ARG A 35 -7.27 4.17 -18.83
N ASN A 36 -7.96 3.05 -18.91
CA ASN A 36 -7.48 1.79 -18.35
C ASN A 36 -6.37 1.17 -19.22
N VAL A 37 -5.55 0.35 -18.58
CA VAL A 37 -4.56 -0.53 -19.19
C VAL A 37 -5.07 -1.96 -19.10
N VAL A 38 -4.83 -2.74 -20.14
CA VAL A 38 -5.12 -4.19 -20.16
C VAL A 38 -3.83 -4.94 -19.90
N LEU A 39 -3.84 -5.75 -18.86
CA LEU A 39 -2.70 -6.59 -18.44
C LEU A 39 -3.01 -8.05 -18.78
N ASP A 40 -2.12 -8.69 -19.52
CA ASP A 40 -2.23 -10.12 -19.81
C ASP A 40 -1.96 -10.93 -18.55
N LYS A 41 -2.71 -12.01 -18.36
CA LYS A 41 -2.50 -12.96 -17.27
C LYS A 41 -2.26 -14.35 -17.85
N LYS A 42 -1.23 -15.04 -17.35
CA LYS A 42 -0.90 -16.41 -17.79
C LYS A 42 -2.07 -17.39 -17.60
N TYR A 43 -2.95 -17.11 -16.64
CA TYR A 43 -4.14 -17.90 -16.32
C TYR A 43 -5.31 -16.96 -16.05
N GLY A 44 -6.48 -17.27 -16.61
CA GLY A 44 -7.70 -16.48 -16.43
C GLY A 44 -7.90 -15.39 -17.48
N ALA A 45 -8.81 -14.46 -17.21
CA ALA A 45 -9.08 -13.31 -18.07
C ALA A 45 -8.02 -12.21 -17.88
N PRO A 46 -7.72 -11.42 -18.94
CA PRO A 46 -6.89 -10.23 -18.79
C PRO A 46 -7.46 -9.29 -17.72
N LEU A 47 -6.58 -8.66 -16.96
CA LEU A 47 -6.95 -7.66 -15.97
C LEU A 47 -7.03 -6.28 -16.64
N ILE A 48 -8.16 -5.60 -16.47
CA ILE A 48 -8.33 -4.20 -16.89
C ILE A 48 -8.25 -3.35 -15.63
N THR A 49 -7.31 -2.39 -15.59
CA THR A 49 -7.10 -1.54 -14.41
C THR A 49 -6.55 -0.17 -14.79
N ASN A 50 -6.76 0.80 -13.92
CA ASN A 50 -6.13 2.13 -13.94
C ASN A 50 -5.18 2.34 -12.74
N ASP A 51 -5.06 1.35 -11.86
CA ASP A 51 -4.13 1.43 -10.73
C ASP A 51 -2.67 1.38 -11.19
N GLY A 52 -1.94 2.47 -10.85
CA GLY A 52 -0.57 2.68 -11.30
C GLY A 52 0.42 1.65 -10.73
N VAL A 53 0.27 1.19 -9.50
CA VAL A 53 1.19 0.21 -8.90
C VAL A 53 0.98 -1.17 -9.50
N THR A 54 -0.25 -1.59 -9.73
CA THR A 54 -0.58 -2.86 -10.38
C THR A 54 -0.01 -2.91 -11.81
N ILE A 55 -0.18 -1.81 -12.57
CA ILE A 55 0.40 -1.71 -13.92
C ILE A 55 1.93 -1.76 -13.86
N ALA A 56 2.54 -1.00 -12.96
CA ALA A 56 4.00 -0.94 -12.83
C ALA A 56 4.61 -2.28 -12.45
N LYS A 57 3.94 -3.08 -11.61
CA LYS A 57 4.41 -4.42 -11.20
C LYS A 57 4.45 -5.42 -12.35
N GLU A 58 3.56 -5.32 -13.33
CA GLU A 58 3.49 -6.23 -14.48
C GLU A 58 4.48 -5.86 -15.60
N VAL A 59 5.05 -4.64 -15.59
CA VAL A 59 6.00 -4.24 -16.64
C VAL A 59 7.36 -4.91 -16.40
N GLU A 60 7.73 -5.76 -17.35
CA GLU A 60 9.04 -6.40 -17.45
C GLU A 60 9.55 -6.28 -18.90
N LEU A 61 10.80 -5.86 -19.10
CA LEU A 61 11.37 -5.59 -20.41
C LEU A 61 12.40 -6.62 -20.77
N GLU A 62 12.45 -6.99 -22.07
CA GLU A 62 13.40 -7.99 -22.59
C GLU A 62 14.86 -7.54 -22.46
N ASP A 63 15.14 -6.25 -22.73
CA ASP A 63 16.47 -5.70 -22.56
C ASP A 63 16.79 -5.51 -21.08
N PRO A 64 17.79 -6.22 -20.53
CA PRO A 64 18.10 -6.16 -19.10
C PRO A 64 18.57 -4.78 -18.64
N PHE A 65 19.18 -3.97 -19.51
CA PHE A 65 19.61 -2.62 -19.17
C PHE A 65 18.42 -1.64 -19.10
N GLU A 66 17.49 -1.72 -20.06
CA GLU A 66 16.25 -0.97 -19.99
C GLU A 66 15.40 -1.43 -18.80
N ASN A 67 15.35 -2.76 -18.56
CA ASN A 67 14.58 -3.32 -17.45
C ASN A 67 15.04 -2.78 -16.09
N MET A 68 16.34 -2.51 -15.88
CA MET A 68 16.80 -1.86 -14.66
C MET A 68 16.14 -0.49 -14.48
N GLY A 69 15.97 0.29 -15.54
CA GLY A 69 15.27 1.57 -15.50
C GLY A 69 13.80 1.43 -15.12
N ALA A 70 13.12 0.46 -15.71
CA ALA A 70 11.74 0.14 -15.36
C ALA A 70 11.60 -0.29 -13.89
N GLN A 71 12.49 -1.16 -13.39
CA GLN A 71 12.48 -1.63 -12.01
C GLN A 71 12.68 -0.48 -11.00
N LEU A 72 13.54 0.50 -11.28
CA LEU A 72 13.73 1.66 -10.40
C LEU A 72 12.47 2.52 -10.29
N VAL A 73 11.73 2.74 -11.37
CA VAL A 73 10.46 3.47 -11.33
C VAL A 73 9.33 2.64 -10.74
N LYS A 74 9.35 1.32 -10.95
CA LYS A 74 8.46 0.38 -10.25
C LYS A 74 8.62 0.48 -8.74
N GLU A 75 9.85 0.66 -8.23
CA GLU A 75 10.10 0.88 -6.80
C GLU A 75 9.45 2.19 -6.31
N VAL A 76 9.47 3.26 -7.11
CA VAL A 76 8.78 4.53 -6.78
C VAL A 76 7.29 4.31 -6.57
N ALA A 77 6.62 3.61 -7.49
CA ALA A 77 5.20 3.30 -7.39
C ALA A 77 4.91 2.44 -6.14
N THR A 78 5.70 1.38 -5.92
CA THR A 78 5.53 0.47 -4.79
C THR A 78 5.72 1.19 -3.45
N LYS A 79 6.79 2.00 -3.30
CA LYS A 79 7.04 2.76 -2.07
C LYS A 79 5.97 3.81 -1.80
N THR A 80 5.43 4.43 -2.84
CA THR A 80 4.33 5.39 -2.67
C THR A 80 3.06 4.68 -2.21
N ASN A 81 2.77 3.52 -2.78
CA ASN A 81 1.68 2.67 -2.32
C ASN A 81 1.84 2.24 -0.86
N ASP A 82 3.02 1.77 -0.45
CA ASP A 82 3.31 1.33 0.92
C ASP A 82 3.10 2.45 1.95
N VAL A 83 3.42 3.71 1.60
CA VAL A 83 3.36 4.85 2.52
C VAL A 83 2.00 5.53 2.54
N ALA A 84 1.38 5.70 1.37
CA ALA A 84 0.20 6.54 1.19
C ALA A 84 -1.02 5.79 0.62
N GLY A 85 -0.82 4.61 0.06
CA GLY A 85 -1.86 3.75 -0.52
C GLY A 85 -2.49 4.29 -1.80
N ASP A 86 -2.07 5.46 -2.28
CA ASP A 86 -2.55 6.13 -3.50
C ASP A 86 -1.43 7.02 -4.07
N GLY A 87 -1.66 7.65 -5.24
CA GLY A 87 -0.72 8.56 -5.89
C GLY A 87 0.42 7.89 -6.65
N THR A 88 0.34 6.60 -6.89
CA THR A 88 1.38 5.78 -7.56
C THR A 88 1.64 6.24 -8.99
N THR A 89 0.60 6.60 -9.72
CA THR A 89 0.68 7.17 -11.08
C THR A 89 1.39 8.54 -11.08
N THR A 90 1.03 9.42 -10.15
CA THR A 90 1.65 10.74 -9.98
C THR A 90 3.13 10.62 -9.63
N ALA A 91 3.48 9.70 -8.72
CA ALA A 91 4.87 9.45 -8.34
C ALA A 91 5.72 8.94 -9.51
N THR A 92 5.18 8.01 -10.30
CA THR A 92 5.81 7.48 -11.52
C THR A 92 6.05 8.58 -12.56
N LEU A 93 5.07 9.44 -12.78
CA LEU A 93 5.17 10.58 -13.70
C LEU A 93 6.20 11.61 -13.23
N LEU A 94 6.19 11.96 -11.94
CA LEU A 94 7.18 12.88 -11.36
C LEU A 94 8.60 12.33 -11.46
N ALA A 95 8.80 11.03 -11.23
CA ALA A 95 10.10 10.38 -11.40
C ALA A 95 10.59 10.50 -12.85
N GLN A 96 9.73 10.19 -13.83
CA GLN A 96 10.04 10.35 -15.25
C GLN A 96 10.42 11.79 -15.57
N ALA A 97 9.67 12.78 -15.10
CA ALA A 97 9.91 14.19 -15.37
C ALA A 97 11.24 14.67 -14.79
N LEU A 98 11.51 14.33 -13.51
CA LEU A 98 12.76 14.67 -12.83
C LEU A 98 13.98 14.06 -13.54
N ILE A 99 13.89 12.80 -13.92
CA ILE A 99 14.97 12.08 -14.60
C ILE A 99 15.19 12.66 -16.00
N ARG A 100 14.13 12.88 -16.78
CA ARG A 100 14.21 13.43 -18.14
C ARG A 100 14.85 14.81 -18.15
N GLU A 101 14.42 15.72 -17.27
CA GLU A 101 15.01 17.04 -17.16
C GLU A 101 16.41 17.00 -16.57
N GLY A 102 16.66 16.13 -15.58
CA GLY A 102 17.97 15.95 -14.99
C GLY A 102 19.01 15.42 -15.99
N MET A 103 18.66 14.39 -16.75
CA MET A 103 19.57 13.80 -17.78
C MET A 103 20.00 14.81 -18.83
N LYS A 104 19.11 15.73 -19.27
CA LYS A 104 19.48 16.82 -20.21
C LYS A 104 20.58 17.71 -19.63
N ASN A 105 20.47 18.05 -18.35
CA ASN A 105 21.44 18.94 -17.69
C ASN A 105 22.76 18.23 -17.39
N VAL A 106 22.71 16.94 -16.97
CA VAL A 106 23.92 16.12 -16.76
C VAL A 106 24.66 15.90 -18.08
N ALA A 107 23.94 15.63 -19.18
CA ALA A 107 24.53 15.51 -20.51
C ALA A 107 25.14 16.84 -20.99
N ALA A 108 24.61 17.98 -20.54
CA ALA A 108 25.18 19.30 -20.81
C ALA A 108 26.41 19.66 -19.93
N GLY A 109 26.81 18.78 -19.01
CA GLY A 109 28.01 18.93 -18.18
C GLY A 109 27.79 19.39 -16.75
N ALA A 110 26.55 19.48 -16.27
CA ALA A 110 26.26 19.76 -14.86
C ALA A 110 26.77 18.63 -13.95
N ASN A 111 27.32 18.98 -12.78
CA ASN A 111 27.79 18.01 -11.82
C ASN A 111 26.62 17.27 -11.15
N PRO A 112 26.42 15.96 -11.40
CA PRO A 112 25.25 15.23 -10.92
C PRO A 112 25.15 15.18 -9.39
N MET A 113 26.29 15.21 -8.67
CA MET A 113 26.32 15.19 -7.20
C MET A 113 25.80 16.51 -6.60
N VAL A 114 26.08 17.64 -7.26
CA VAL A 114 25.61 18.96 -6.84
C VAL A 114 24.16 19.18 -7.28
N VAL A 115 23.81 18.74 -8.50
CA VAL A 115 22.41 18.73 -8.98
C VAL A 115 21.50 17.94 -8.03
N LYS A 116 21.93 16.76 -7.56
CA LYS A 116 21.23 15.98 -6.54
C LYS A 116 20.94 16.78 -5.27
N LYS A 117 21.91 17.57 -4.78
CA LYS A 117 21.72 18.45 -3.61
C LYS A 117 20.65 19.50 -3.88
N GLY A 118 20.68 20.14 -5.05
CA GLY A 118 19.69 21.12 -5.48
C GLY A 118 18.28 20.52 -5.60
N ILE A 119 18.15 19.31 -6.16
CA ILE A 119 16.86 18.59 -6.22
C ILE A 119 16.33 18.36 -4.80
N LYS A 120 17.15 17.86 -3.89
CA LYS A 120 16.73 17.59 -2.52
C LYS A 120 16.23 18.85 -1.81
N GLY A 121 16.99 19.93 -1.83
CA GLY A 121 16.60 21.19 -1.17
C GLY A 121 15.31 21.79 -1.77
N ALA A 122 15.14 21.71 -3.08
CA ALA A 122 13.93 22.15 -3.76
C ALA A 122 12.70 21.30 -3.38
N VAL A 123 12.85 19.98 -3.31
CA VAL A 123 11.77 19.06 -2.88
C VAL A 123 11.37 19.32 -1.44
N ASP A 124 12.34 19.50 -0.53
CA ASP A 124 12.07 19.82 0.88
C ASP A 124 11.26 21.13 1.00
N ASN A 125 11.60 22.17 0.20
CA ASN A 125 10.86 23.44 0.14
C ASN A 125 9.42 23.27 -0.40
N VAL A 126 9.24 22.50 -1.47
CA VAL A 126 7.90 22.20 -2.02
C VAL A 126 7.05 21.42 -1.02
N VAL A 127 7.61 20.42 -0.34
CA VAL A 127 6.91 19.60 0.67
C VAL A 127 6.49 20.46 1.86
N GLU A 128 7.34 21.39 2.33
CA GLU A 128 7.00 22.32 3.40
C GLU A 128 5.83 23.24 2.97
N THR A 129 5.85 23.73 1.75
CA THR A 129 4.76 24.54 1.19
C THR A 129 3.45 23.76 1.08
N ILE A 130 3.51 22.50 0.61
CA ILE A 130 2.33 21.63 0.54
C ILE A 130 1.74 21.41 1.95
N LYS A 131 2.58 21.10 2.94
CA LYS A 131 2.15 20.92 4.32
C LYS A 131 1.55 22.18 4.93
N SER A 132 2.12 23.35 4.64
CA SER A 132 1.59 24.63 5.14
C SER A 132 0.22 24.98 4.55
N ASN A 133 -0.08 24.52 3.34
CA ASN A 133 -1.37 24.70 2.66
C ASN A 133 -2.40 23.60 3.02
N SER A 134 -2.01 22.59 3.79
CA SER A 134 -2.89 21.49 4.18
C SER A 134 -4.01 21.94 5.09
N GLN A 135 -5.22 21.41 4.84
CA GLN A 135 -6.40 21.62 5.67
C GLN A 135 -6.81 20.31 6.34
N PRO A 136 -7.14 20.32 7.65
CA PRO A 136 -7.58 19.11 8.33
C PRO A 136 -8.95 18.67 7.86
N VAL A 137 -9.20 17.37 7.78
CA VAL A 137 -10.51 16.78 7.55
C VAL A 137 -11.39 17.06 8.77
N LYS A 138 -12.55 17.69 8.56
CA LYS A 138 -13.42 18.14 9.65
C LYS A 138 -14.71 17.34 9.79
N ASN A 139 -15.18 16.77 8.72
CA ASN A 139 -16.49 16.13 8.68
C ASN A 139 -16.56 15.01 7.63
N SER A 140 -17.64 14.23 7.70
CA SER A 140 -17.93 13.13 6.78
C SER A 140 -18.09 13.58 5.32
N SER A 141 -18.51 14.83 5.09
CA SER A 141 -18.60 15.37 3.73
C SER A 141 -17.22 15.54 3.07
N ASP A 142 -16.20 15.93 3.84
CA ASP A 142 -14.83 16.02 3.33
C ASP A 142 -14.32 14.62 2.98
N ILE A 143 -14.58 13.64 3.84
CA ILE A 143 -14.28 12.22 3.61
C ILE A 143 -14.93 11.74 2.31
N ALA A 144 -16.23 11.98 2.15
CA ALA A 144 -16.97 11.57 0.96
C ALA A 144 -16.39 12.20 -0.32
N ARG A 145 -15.99 13.48 -0.29
CA ARG A 145 -15.37 14.18 -1.42
C ARG A 145 -14.03 13.56 -1.82
N ILE A 146 -13.15 13.34 -0.83
CA ILE A 146 -11.83 12.73 -1.07
C ILE A 146 -11.98 11.34 -1.66
N ALA A 147 -12.84 10.51 -1.04
CA ALA A 147 -13.11 9.17 -1.54
C ALA A 147 -13.75 9.17 -2.94
N THR A 148 -14.65 10.13 -3.24
CA THR A 148 -15.25 10.30 -4.56
C THR A 148 -14.21 10.61 -5.64
N ILE A 149 -13.25 11.49 -5.35
CA ILE A 149 -12.20 11.84 -6.30
C ILE A 149 -11.27 10.65 -6.57
N SER A 150 -10.82 9.96 -5.52
CA SER A 150 -9.95 8.80 -5.67
C SER A 150 -10.65 7.63 -6.38
N ALA A 151 -11.90 7.34 -6.01
CA ALA A 151 -12.69 6.28 -6.65
C ALA A 151 -13.28 6.67 -8.02
N ALA A 152 -13.28 7.94 -8.39
CA ALA A 152 -14.03 8.50 -9.53
C ALA A 152 -15.52 8.08 -9.53
N ASP A 153 -16.12 7.83 -8.34
CA ASP A 153 -17.50 7.40 -8.14
C ASP A 153 -18.08 7.96 -6.85
N ALA A 154 -19.17 8.76 -6.97
CA ALA A 154 -19.83 9.38 -5.84
C ALA A 154 -20.54 8.38 -4.90
N ASN A 155 -20.98 7.22 -5.39
CA ASN A 155 -21.61 6.19 -4.56
C ASN A 155 -20.55 5.52 -3.68
N VAL A 156 -19.39 5.22 -4.26
CA VAL A 156 -18.25 4.70 -3.51
C VAL A 156 -17.80 5.69 -2.44
N GLY A 157 -17.74 7.00 -2.78
CA GLY A 157 -17.39 8.04 -1.82
C GLY A 157 -18.33 8.10 -0.62
N LYS A 158 -19.63 8.01 -0.86
CA LYS A 158 -20.64 7.95 0.22
C LYS A 158 -20.50 6.68 1.06
N LEU A 159 -20.31 5.53 0.42
CA LEU A 159 -20.17 4.25 1.10
C LEU A 159 -18.96 4.24 2.05
N ILE A 160 -17.82 4.79 1.62
CA ILE A 160 -16.63 4.92 2.46
C ILE A 160 -16.87 5.86 3.63
N ALA A 161 -17.51 7.01 3.39
CA ALA A 161 -17.86 7.95 4.47
C ALA A 161 -18.79 7.32 5.51
N GLU A 162 -19.83 6.60 5.06
CA GLU A 162 -20.73 5.85 5.95
C GLU A 162 -19.99 4.74 6.72
N ALA A 163 -19.06 4.03 6.07
CA ALA A 163 -18.23 3.02 6.73
C ALA A 163 -17.36 3.64 7.83
N MET A 164 -16.74 4.79 7.56
CA MET A 164 -15.91 5.51 8.54
C MET A 164 -16.73 6.10 9.70
N GLU A 165 -17.97 6.49 9.47
CA GLU A 165 -18.86 6.92 10.55
C GLU A 165 -19.33 5.79 11.46
N LYS A 166 -19.53 4.60 10.90
CA LYS A 166 -20.00 3.42 11.63
C LYS A 166 -18.93 2.81 12.53
N VAL A 167 -17.66 2.93 12.15
CA VAL A 167 -16.52 2.49 12.96
C VAL A 167 -15.95 3.68 13.73
N THR A 168 -15.33 3.44 14.88
CA THR A 168 -14.63 4.48 15.64
C THR A 168 -13.41 4.99 14.86
N ALA A 169 -12.78 6.08 15.33
CA ALA A 169 -11.58 6.64 14.70
C ALA A 169 -10.46 5.61 14.50
N ASP A 170 -10.37 4.61 15.38
CA ASP A 170 -9.43 3.49 15.32
C ASP A 170 -10.04 2.23 14.67
N GLY A 171 -11.25 2.33 14.14
CA GLY A 171 -11.96 1.23 13.51
C GLY A 171 -11.37 0.87 12.15
N VAL A 172 -11.48 -0.40 11.79
CA VAL A 172 -10.91 -0.97 10.58
C VAL A 172 -11.96 -1.12 9.51
N ILE A 173 -11.59 -0.81 8.27
CA ILE A 173 -12.43 -1.06 7.10
C ILE A 173 -11.69 -2.04 6.19
N THR A 174 -12.36 -3.13 5.84
CA THR A 174 -11.86 -4.14 4.90
C THR A 174 -12.73 -4.17 3.64
N VAL A 175 -12.12 -4.56 2.53
CA VAL A 175 -12.80 -4.70 1.23
C VAL A 175 -12.77 -6.16 0.82
N GLU A 176 -13.94 -6.74 0.58
CA GLU A 176 -14.11 -8.14 0.20
C GLU A 176 -14.94 -8.25 -1.08
N GLU A 177 -14.84 -9.40 -1.75
CA GLU A 177 -15.68 -9.71 -2.90
C GLU A 177 -17.06 -10.17 -2.44
N SER A 178 -18.11 -9.60 -3.03
CA SER A 178 -19.49 -10.04 -2.81
C SER A 178 -19.82 -11.27 -3.65
N LYS A 179 -20.70 -12.10 -3.13
CA LYS A 179 -21.30 -13.20 -3.93
C LYS A 179 -22.50 -12.72 -4.75
N THR A 180 -22.93 -11.47 -4.55
CA THR A 180 -24.05 -10.82 -5.25
C THR A 180 -23.54 -9.68 -6.11
N ALA A 181 -24.35 -9.19 -7.03
CA ALA A 181 -23.99 -8.04 -7.86
C ALA A 181 -24.08 -6.70 -7.13
N GLU A 182 -24.55 -6.68 -5.89
CA GLU A 182 -24.73 -5.46 -5.09
C GLU A 182 -23.51 -5.21 -4.19
N THR A 183 -23.08 -3.96 -4.12
CA THR A 183 -22.07 -3.50 -3.16
C THR A 183 -22.74 -3.06 -1.87
N SER A 184 -22.27 -3.56 -0.73
CA SER A 184 -22.83 -3.28 0.59
C SER A 184 -21.73 -2.99 1.63
N CYS A 185 -22.11 -2.37 2.74
CA CYS A 185 -21.22 -2.15 3.89
C CYS A 185 -21.90 -2.57 5.17
N ASP A 186 -21.33 -3.57 5.82
CA ASP A 186 -21.76 -4.09 7.11
C ASP A 186 -20.68 -3.88 8.17
N VAL A 187 -21.09 -3.68 9.43
CA VAL A 187 -20.17 -3.67 10.56
C VAL A 187 -20.31 -5.00 11.30
N VAL A 188 -19.17 -5.66 11.52
CA VAL A 188 -19.09 -6.94 12.19
C VAL A 188 -18.13 -6.88 13.37
N GLU A 189 -18.25 -7.82 14.30
CA GLU A 189 -17.29 -7.97 15.40
C GLU A 189 -15.90 -8.31 14.85
N GLY A 190 -14.88 -7.60 15.32
CA GLY A 190 -13.53 -7.81 14.83
C GLY A 190 -12.53 -6.87 15.45
N MET A 191 -11.25 -7.08 15.18
CA MET A 191 -10.18 -6.21 15.64
C MET A 191 -8.96 -6.26 14.73
N GLN A 192 -8.17 -5.19 14.76
CA GLN A 192 -6.83 -5.15 14.18
C GLN A 192 -5.78 -5.05 15.29
N PHE A 193 -4.62 -5.68 15.06
CA PHE A 193 -3.44 -5.50 15.90
C PHE A 193 -2.16 -5.43 15.07
N ASP A 194 -1.16 -4.72 15.60
CA ASP A 194 0.06 -4.30 14.91
C ASP A 194 1.11 -5.41 14.93
N ARG A 195 0.83 -6.54 14.31
CA ARG A 195 1.74 -7.65 14.03
C ARG A 195 1.26 -8.40 12.80
N GLY A 196 2.16 -8.63 11.87
CA GLY A 196 1.88 -9.36 10.63
C GLY A 196 2.45 -10.77 10.63
N TYR A 197 2.55 -11.35 9.42
CA TYR A 197 3.05 -12.70 9.24
C TYR A 197 4.53 -12.83 9.64
N ILE A 198 4.90 -13.99 10.20
CA ILE A 198 6.27 -14.29 10.62
C ILE A 198 7.22 -14.44 9.40
N SER A 199 6.70 -14.92 8.29
CA SER A 199 7.49 -15.12 7.07
C SER A 199 6.71 -14.72 5.81
N PRO A 200 7.35 -14.00 4.85
CA PRO A 200 6.73 -13.68 3.56
C PRO A 200 6.27 -14.91 2.76
N TYR A 201 6.86 -16.07 3.00
CA TYR A 201 6.44 -17.33 2.36
C TYR A 201 5.10 -17.86 2.86
N MET A 202 4.52 -17.23 3.90
CA MET A 202 3.20 -17.57 4.43
C MET A 202 2.04 -16.82 3.75
N VAL A 203 2.32 -15.88 2.83
CA VAL A 203 1.27 -15.14 2.11
C VAL A 203 0.47 -16.07 1.19
N THR A 204 -0.82 -15.77 1.01
CA THR A 204 -1.70 -16.46 0.06
C THR A 204 -1.83 -15.70 -1.25
N ASP A 205 -1.66 -14.38 -1.20
CA ASP A 205 -1.58 -13.49 -2.35
C ASP A 205 -0.17 -12.88 -2.40
N THR A 206 0.61 -13.29 -3.38
CA THR A 206 1.99 -12.83 -3.57
C THR A 206 2.06 -11.43 -4.19
N ASP A 207 1.04 -11.01 -4.92
CA ASP A 207 1.00 -9.71 -5.59
C ASP A 207 0.76 -8.60 -4.56
N LYS A 208 -0.16 -8.85 -3.62
CA LYS A 208 -0.48 -7.95 -2.51
C LYS A 208 0.39 -8.18 -1.27
N MET A 209 1.20 -9.23 -1.24
CA MET A 209 1.99 -9.65 -0.07
C MET A 209 1.13 -9.79 1.19
N GLU A 210 -0.04 -10.40 1.05
CA GLU A 210 -0.98 -10.63 2.15
C GLU A 210 -1.41 -12.11 2.25
N ALA A 211 -1.84 -12.52 3.43
CA ALA A 211 -2.47 -13.81 3.64
C ALA A 211 -3.93 -13.60 4.06
N VAL A 212 -4.86 -14.14 3.28
CA VAL A 212 -6.29 -14.15 3.58
C VAL A 212 -6.74 -15.57 3.88
N ILE A 213 -7.20 -15.79 5.09
CA ILE A 213 -7.62 -17.10 5.60
C ILE A 213 -9.10 -17.05 5.95
N ASP A 214 -9.94 -17.64 5.10
CA ASP A 214 -11.37 -17.78 5.35
C ASP A 214 -11.64 -19.00 6.23
N ASP A 215 -12.68 -18.91 7.08
CA ASP A 215 -13.08 -19.92 8.05
C ASP A 215 -11.90 -20.39 8.91
N ALA A 216 -11.13 -19.41 9.41
CA ALA A 216 -9.89 -19.65 10.13
C ALA A 216 -10.12 -20.25 11.51
N PHE A 217 -9.33 -21.28 11.83
CA PHE A 217 -9.07 -21.67 13.21
C PHE A 217 -7.85 -20.92 13.72
N ILE A 218 -7.88 -20.49 14.99
CA ILE A 218 -6.86 -19.60 15.56
C ILE A 218 -6.31 -20.24 16.83
N LEU A 219 -5.05 -20.66 16.78
CA LEU A 219 -4.29 -21.07 17.96
C LEU A 219 -3.68 -19.82 18.61
N ILE A 220 -3.94 -19.60 19.88
CA ILE A 220 -3.51 -18.44 20.63
C ILE A 220 -2.62 -18.89 21.78
N THR A 221 -1.36 -18.45 21.81
CA THR A 221 -0.41 -18.80 22.87
C THR A 221 0.56 -17.67 23.17
N ASP A 222 0.99 -17.56 24.41
CA ASP A 222 2.07 -16.68 24.85
C ASP A 222 3.45 -17.33 24.74
N LYS A 223 3.50 -18.60 24.33
CA LYS A 223 4.74 -19.37 24.17
C LYS A 223 5.41 -19.12 22.82
N LYS A 224 6.70 -19.36 22.80
CA LYS A 224 7.52 -19.46 21.58
C LYS A 224 7.50 -20.91 21.09
N ILE A 225 7.21 -21.10 19.81
CA ILE A 225 7.15 -22.44 19.20
C ILE A 225 8.43 -22.65 18.38
N THR A 226 9.30 -23.52 18.88
CA THR A 226 10.58 -23.86 18.21
C THR A 226 10.60 -25.29 17.69
N ASN A 227 9.88 -26.20 18.36
CA ASN A 227 9.79 -27.60 18.01
C ASN A 227 8.38 -27.94 17.50
N ILE A 228 8.30 -28.51 16.30
CA ILE A 228 7.02 -28.89 15.68
C ILE A 228 6.25 -29.94 16.49
N GLN A 229 6.95 -30.79 17.26
CA GLN A 229 6.36 -31.85 18.07
C GLN A 229 5.39 -31.31 19.12
N GLU A 230 5.58 -30.06 19.57
CA GLU A 230 4.70 -29.44 20.57
C GLU A 230 3.29 -29.17 20.04
N ILE A 231 3.13 -28.98 18.73
CA ILE A 231 1.83 -28.68 18.10
C ILE A 231 1.40 -29.78 17.12
N LEU A 232 2.20 -30.81 16.93
CA LEU A 232 1.94 -31.86 15.95
C LEU A 232 0.57 -32.55 16.13
N PRO A 233 0.15 -32.96 17.35
CA PRO A 233 -1.16 -33.60 17.54
C PRO A 233 -2.33 -32.68 17.13
N LEU A 234 -2.21 -31.38 17.34
CA LEU A 234 -3.20 -30.39 16.92
C LEU A 234 -3.20 -30.22 15.39
N LEU A 235 -2.01 -30.13 14.79
CA LEU A 235 -1.88 -30.00 13.33
C LEU A 235 -2.49 -31.18 12.59
N GLU A 236 -2.28 -32.43 13.09
CA GLU A 236 -2.88 -33.62 12.50
C GLU A 236 -4.41 -33.56 12.50
N GLN A 237 -5.01 -33.10 13.60
CA GLN A 237 -6.48 -32.95 13.68
C GLN A 237 -6.98 -31.89 12.67
N ILE A 238 -6.29 -30.75 12.55
CA ILE A 238 -6.66 -29.67 11.62
C ILE A 238 -6.51 -30.13 10.16
N VAL A 239 -5.44 -30.81 9.82
CA VAL A 239 -5.21 -31.38 8.49
C VAL A 239 -6.26 -32.42 8.13
N GLN A 240 -6.56 -33.35 9.03
CA GLN A 240 -7.61 -34.36 8.83
C GLN A 240 -9.00 -33.73 8.64
N ALA A 241 -9.26 -32.61 9.33
CA ALA A 241 -10.51 -31.85 9.17
C ALA A 241 -10.53 -30.97 7.92
N GLY A 242 -9.44 -30.88 7.16
CA GLY A 242 -9.32 -30.01 5.98
C GLY A 242 -9.47 -28.52 6.31
N LYS A 243 -9.06 -28.09 7.51
CA LYS A 243 -9.23 -26.73 8.00
C LYS A 243 -7.95 -25.92 7.85
N LYS A 244 -8.10 -24.59 7.84
CA LYS A 244 -7.00 -23.62 7.76
C LYS A 244 -6.67 -23.12 9.18
N LEU A 245 -5.40 -22.89 9.47
CA LEU A 245 -4.94 -22.49 10.81
C LEU A 245 -4.17 -21.15 10.76
N VAL A 246 -4.50 -20.27 11.68
CA VAL A 246 -3.68 -19.11 12.05
C VAL A 246 -3.08 -19.38 13.42
N ILE A 247 -1.79 -19.17 13.58
CA ILE A 247 -1.09 -19.36 14.86
C ILE A 247 -0.64 -18.00 15.36
N VAL A 248 -1.21 -17.51 16.45
CA VAL A 248 -0.78 -16.31 17.15
C VAL A 248 0.09 -16.75 18.34
N ALA A 249 1.40 -16.58 18.22
CA ALA A 249 2.37 -17.04 19.21
C ALA A 249 3.39 -15.94 19.53
N GLU A 250 4.13 -16.03 20.63
CA GLU A 250 5.23 -15.10 20.89
C GLU A 250 6.20 -15.02 19.70
N ASP A 251 6.62 -16.18 19.22
CA ASP A 251 7.37 -16.34 17.96
C ASP A 251 7.23 -17.79 17.46
N ILE A 252 7.50 -17.99 16.16
CA ILE A 252 7.64 -19.34 15.59
C ILE A 252 8.96 -19.34 14.82
N GLU A 253 9.88 -20.22 15.22
CA GLU A 253 11.22 -20.24 14.60
C GLU A 253 11.80 -21.67 14.52
N GLY A 254 12.99 -21.77 13.96
CA GLY A 254 13.72 -23.04 13.88
C GLY A 254 13.00 -24.11 13.08
N GLU A 255 12.97 -25.35 13.61
CA GLU A 255 12.36 -26.51 12.97
C GLU A 255 10.86 -26.36 12.75
N ALA A 256 10.15 -25.74 13.71
CA ALA A 256 8.71 -25.53 13.60
C ALA A 256 8.36 -24.65 12.41
N LEU A 257 9.02 -23.51 12.25
CA LEU A 257 8.81 -22.60 11.12
C LEU A 257 9.12 -23.29 9.79
N ALA A 258 10.27 -23.97 9.68
CA ALA A 258 10.68 -24.66 8.46
C ALA A 258 9.65 -25.73 8.05
N THR A 259 9.16 -26.51 8.99
CA THR A 259 8.17 -27.56 8.73
C THR A 259 6.83 -27.00 8.27
N LEU A 260 6.34 -25.92 8.90
CA LEU A 260 5.10 -25.27 8.50
C LEU A 260 5.21 -24.68 7.08
N LEU A 261 6.34 -24.04 6.75
CA LEU A 261 6.58 -23.47 5.42
C LEU A 261 6.64 -24.56 4.33
N VAL A 262 7.35 -25.66 4.57
CA VAL A 262 7.44 -26.76 3.60
C VAL A 262 6.07 -27.37 3.32
N ASN A 263 5.25 -27.60 4.35
CA ASN A 263 3.91 -28.16 4.18
C ASN A 263 2.97 -27.20 3.45
N LYS A 264 3.06 -25.88 3.73
CA LYS A 264 2.30 -24.86 3.00
C LYS A 264 2.72 -24.81 1.53
N LEU A 265 4.02 -24.80 1.22
CA LEU A 265 4.53 -24.76 -0.15
C LEU A 265 4.16 -26.01 -0.96
N ARG A 266 4.04 -27.15 -0.29
CA ARG A 266 3.52 -28.40 -0.90
C ARG A 266 2.01 -28.43 -1.07
N GLY A 267 1.29 -27.43 -0.56
CA GLY A 267 -0.17 -27.37 -0.62
C GLY A 267 -0.91 -28.39 0.29
N THR A 268 -0.18 -29.07 1.17
CA THR A 268 -0.76 -30.07 2.09
C THR A 268 -1.56 -29.43 3.21
N PHE A 269 -1.19 -28.22 3.62
CA PHE A 269 -1.78 -27.53 4.76
C PHE A 269 -1.63 -26.02 4.64
N THR A 270 -2.73 -25.30 4.83
CA THR A 270 -2.70 -23.84 4.88
C THR A 270 -2.57 -23.37 6.31
N CYS A 271 -1.41 -22.82 6.64
CA CYS A 271 -1.11 -22.25 7.95
C CYS A 271 -0.38 -20.93 7.81
N VAL A 272 -0.72 -19.96 8.67
CA VAL A 272 -0.03 -18.67 8.77
C VAL A 272 0.32 -18.40 10.22
N GLY A 273 1.60 -18.17 10.49
CA GLY A 273 2.09 -17.76 11.79
C GLY A 273 2.14 -16.24 11.91
N VAL A 274 1.68 -15.72 13.03
CA VAL A 274 1.64 -14.30 13.38
C VAL A 274 2.27 -14.12 14.75
N LYS A 275 3.08 -13.05 14.91
CA LYS A 275 3.62 -12.71 16.23
C LYS A 275 2.54 -12.13 17.13
N ALA A 276 2.52 -12.56 18.39
CA ALA A 276 1.61 -12.00 19.38
C ALA A 276 1.85 -10.50 19.60
N PRO A 277 0.78 -9.69 19.68
CA PRO A 277 0.90 -8.25 19.89
C PRO A 277 1.35 -7.93 21.33
N GLY A 278 2.08 -6.82 21.49
CA GLY A 278 2.56 -6.36 22.79
C GLY A 278 3.73 -7.14 23.37
N PHE A 279 4.09 -6.81 24.61
CA PHE A 279 5.18 -7.44 25.38
C PHE A 279 4.74 -7.62 26.84
N GLY A 280 5.30 -8.64 27.51
CA GLY A 280 5.04 -8.91 28.95
C GLY A 280 3.54 -9.07 29.26
N ASP A 281 3.07 -8.46 30.33
CA ASP A 281 1.67 -8.58 30.77
C ASP A 281 0.68 -7.98 29.76
N ARG A 282 1.09 -6.97 28.98
CA ARG A 282 0.23 -6.43 27.91
C ARG A 282 -0.03 -7.48 26.81
N ARG A 283 0.98 -8.29 26.45
CA ARG A 283 0.81 -9.38 25.49
C ARG A 283 -0.26 -10.34 25.97
N LYS A 284 -0.20 -10.74 27.24
CA LYS A 284 -1.18 -11.65 27.83
C LYS A 284 -2.60 -11.11 27.77
N GLU A 285 -2.76 -9.83 28.08
CA GLU A 285 -4.05 -9.17 28.05
C GLU A 285 -4.59 -9.02 26.61
N MET A 286 -3.74 -8.73 25.63
CA MET A 286 -4.14 -8.68 24.22
C MET A 286 -4.47 -10.06 23.67
N LEU A 287 -3.74 -11.11 24.05
CA LEU A 287 -4.08 -12.49 23.68
C LEU A 287 -5.42 -12.93 24.27
N ARG A 288 -5.75 -12.50 25.51
CA ARG A 288 -7.08 -12.72 26.11
C ARG A 288 -8.18 -12.00 25.34
N ASP A 289 -7.93 -10.75 24.87
CA ASP A 289 -8.89 -10.01 24.06
C ASP A 289 -9.15 -10.73 22.74
N ILE A 290 -8.10 -11.24 22.07
CA ILE A 290 -8.22 -12.05 20.85
C ILE A 290 -9.00 -13.35 21.13
N ALA A 291 -8.72 -14.02 22.24
CA ALA A 291 -9.42 -15.26 22.63
C ALA A 291 -10.92 -15.02 22.86
N ILE A 292 -11.28 -13.97 23.58
CA ILE A 292 -12.68 -13.60 23.82
C ILE A 292 -13.39 -13.25 22.50
N LEU A 293 -12.74 -12.48 21.63
CA LEU A 293 -13.29 -12.10 20.32
C LEU A 293 -13.54 -13.30 19.42
N THR A 294 -12.68 -14.31 19.48
CA THR A 294 -12.72 -15.47 18.57
C THR A 294 -13.36 -16.72 19.19
N GLY A 295 -13.74 -16.65 20.48
CA GLY A 295 -14.33 -17.75 21.22
C GLY A 295 -13.35 -18.89 21.51
N GLY A 296 -12.04 -18.60 21.57
CA GLY A 296 -10.99 -19.54 21.88
C GLY A 296 -10.43 -19.37 23.29
N GLU A 297 -9.39 -20.14 23.59
CA GLU A 297 -8.63 -20.08 24.85
C GLU A 297 -7.17 -19.73 24.57
N VAL A 298 -6.55 -19.00 25.50
CA VAL A 298 -5.09 -18.76 25.45
C VAL A 298 -4.38 -19.98 26.04
N ILE A 299 -3.58 -20.64 25.24
CA ILE A 299 -2.76 -21.77 25.71
C ILE A 299 -1.51 -21.22 26.39
N THR A 300 -1.52 -21.24 27.72
CA THR A 300 -0.45 -20.68 28.56
C THR A 300 -0.20 -21.56 29.79
N GLU A 301 1.06 -21.57 30.26
CA GLU A 301 1.44 -22.31 31.47
C GLU A 301 0.76 -21.78 32.74
N GLU A 302 0.45 -20.50 32.76
CA GLU A 302 -0.25 -19.89 33.91
C GLU A 302 -1.64 -20.52 34.17
N LEU A 303 -2.29 -20.99 33.08
CA LEU A 303 -3.55 -21.71 33.18
C LEU A 303 -3.36 -23.24 33.24
N GLY A 304 -2.12 -23.73 33.31
CA GLY A 304 -1.79 -25.15 33.31
C GLY A 304 -2.01 -25.83 31.95
N LEU A 305 -2.08 -25.06 30.85
CA LEU A 305 -2.28 -25.56 29.49
C LEU A 305 -0.95 -25.71 28.75
N GLU A 306 -0.72 -26.89 28.18
CA GLU A 306 0.44 -27.15 27.33
C GLU A 306 0.04 -27.27 25.86
N LEU A 307 0.90 -26.81 24.95
CA LEU A 307 0.65 -26.85 23.51
C LEU A 307 0.43 -28.27 22.98
N LYS A 308 1.13 -29.26 23.56
CA LYS A 308 1.00 -30.66 23.16
C LYS A 308 -0.38 -31.27 23.45
N ASP A 309 -1.09 -30.72 24.46
CA ASP A 309 -2.41 -31.17 24.90
C ASP A 309 -3.54 -30.30 24.33
N ALA A 310 -3.20 -29.31 23.49
CA ALA A 310 -4.16 -28.40 22.85
C ALA A 310 -5.11 -29.17 21.91
N THR A 311 -6.38 -28.84 21.99
CA THR A 311 -7.45 -29.47 21.19
C THR A 311 -8.11 -28.44 20.27
N VAL A 312 -8.77 -28.93 19.22
CA VAL A 312 -9.53 -28.07 18.28
C VAL A 312 -10.64 -27.28 18.99
N ALA A 313 -11.18 -27.77 20.11
CA ALA A 313 -12.22 -27.09 20.87
C ALA A 313 -11.74 -25.82 21.57
N GLN A 314 -10.43 -25.69 21.81
CA GLN A 314 -9.81 -24.52 22.45
C GLN A 314 -9.38 -23.46 21.45
N LEU A 315 -9.44 -23.79 20.15
CA LEU A 315 -9.08 -22.84 19.10
C LEU A 315 -10.16 -21.77 18.93
N GLY A 316 -9.71 -20.53 18.78
CA GLY A 316 -10.58 -19.46 18.31
C GLY A 316 -11.02 -19.68 16.87
N ARG A 317 -12.10 -19.01 16.47
CA ARG A 317 -12.62 -19.01 15.09
C ARG A 317 -12.92 -17.60 14.63
N ALA A 318 -12.73 -17.38 13.33
CA ALA A 318 -13.19 -16.17 12.66
C ALA A 318 -13.62 -16.51 11.23
N ARG A 319 -14.58 -15.75 10.73
CA ARG A 319 -15.01 -15.89 9.33
C ARG A 319 -13.85 -15.63 8.38
N GLN A 320 -13.02 -14.62 8.67
CA GLN A 320 -11.82 -14.32 7.91
C GLN A 320 -10.72 -13.73 8.81
N VAL A 321 -9.48 -14.09 8.53
CA VAL A 321 -8.30 -13.40 9.09
C VAL A 321 -7.45 -12.91 7.93
N LYS A 322 -7.24 -11.59 7.86
CA LYS A 322 -6.38 -10.93 6.88
C LYS A 322 -5.07 -10.53 7.56
N ILE A 323 -3.97 -11.03 7.06
CA ILE A 323 -2.64 -10.84 7.64
C ILE A 323 -1.76 -10.14 6.62
N LEU A 324 -1.28 -8.95 6.99
CA LEU A 324 -0.38 -8.13 6.23
C LEU A 324 1.06 -8.28 6.78
N LYS A 325 1.98 -7.49 6.27
CA LYS A 325 3.37 -7.49 6.73
C LYS A 325 3.52 -7.03 8.18
N GLU A 326 2.76 -6.01 8.58
CA GLU A 326 2.86 -5.36 9.89
C GLU A 326 1.58 -5.49 10.74
N ASP A 327 0.45 -5.89 10.12
CA ASP A 327 -0.87 -5.91 10.75
C ASP A 327 -1.59 -7.23 10.55
N THR A 328 -2.46 -7.56 11.51
CA THR A 328 -3.42 -8.65 11.39
C THR A 328 -4.81 -8.15 11.73
N ILE A 329 -5.78 -8.45 10.87
CA ILE A 329 -7.19 -8.08 11.00
C ILE A 329 -8.01 -9.35 11.16
N ILE A 330 -8.72 -9.47 12.27
CA ILE A 330 -9.70 -10.53 12.53
C ILE A 330 -11.08 -9.96 12.20
N VAL A 331 -11.79 -10.61 11.31
CA VAL A 331 -13.10 -10.20 10.81
C VAL A 331 -14.13 -11.22 11.22
N ASP A 332 -15.19 -10.79 11.88
CA ASP A 332 -16.32 -11.62 12.29
C ASP A 332 -15.84 -12.82 13.14
N GLY A 333 -15.29 -12.48 14.31
CA GLY A 333 -14.87 -13.46 15.32
C GLY A 333 -16.07 -14.20 15.90
N ALA A 334 -15.92 -15.49 16.16
CA ALA A 334 -16.99 -16.35 16.67
C ALA A 334 -17.15 -16.30 18.21
N GLY A 335 -16.64 -15.25 18.86
CA GLY A 335 -16.79 -15.05 20.30
C GLY A 335 -18.21 -14.69 20.71
N ASP A 336 -18.52 -14.90 21.99
CA ASP A 336 -19.81 -14.53 22.55
C ASP A 336 -19.89 -13.02 22.76
N ASN A 337 -20.91 -12.38 22.18
CA ASN A 337 -21.13 -10.94 22.25
C ASN A 337 -21.26 -10.39 23.68
N ASP A 338 -21.83 -11.18 24.61
CA ASP A 338 -21.97 -10.74 25.99
C ASP A 338 -20.60 -10.82 26.72
N ALA A 339 -19.75 -11.80 26.39
CA ALA A 339 -18.38 -11.87 26.86
C ALA A 339 -17.53 -10.70 26.35
N ILE A 340 -17.69 -10.32 25.07
CA ILE A 340 -17.02 -9.15 24.48
C ILE A 340 -17.44 -7.87 25.18
N LYS A 341 -18.74 -7.65 25.38
CA LYS A 341 -19.28 -6.49 26.12
C LYS A 341 -18.79 -6.42 27.57
N ALA A 342 -18.75 -7.57 28.26
CA ALA A 342 -18.22 -7.67 29.61
C ALA A 342 -16.73 -7.27 29.65
N ARG A 343 -15.96 -7.72 28.65
CA ARG A 343 -14.54 -7.37 28.53
C ARG A 343 -14.34 -5.89 28.26
N VAL A 344 -15.13 -5.28 27.38
CA VAL A 344 -15.14 -3.83 27.12
C VAL A 344 -15.45 -3.05 28.40
N ALA A 345 -16.45 -3.47 29.17
CA ALA A 345 -16.78 -2.86 30.45
C ALA A 345 -15.63 -2.96 31.47
N GLN A 346 -14.95 -4.10 31.54
CA GLN A 346 -13.77 -4.30 32.38
C GLN A 346 -12.64 -3.34 32.02
N ILE A 347 -12.33 -3.18 30.71
CA ILE A 347 -11.28 -2.25 30.26
C ILE A 347 -11.66 -0.80 30.60
N LYS A 348 -12.92 -0.41 30.41
CA LYS A 348 -13.41 0.94 30.81
C LYS A 348 -13.21 1.21 32.29
N ALA A 349 -13.54 0.26 33.15
CA ALA A 349 -13.32 0.39 34.59
C ALA A 349 -11.82 0.51 34.94
N GLN A 350 -10.94 -0.21 34.23
CA GLN A 350 -9.49 -0.06 34.40
C GLN A 350 -8.99 1.33 33.98
N ILE A 351 -9.52 1.92 32.92
CA ILE A 351 -9.20 3.29 32.47
C ILE A 351 -9.54 4.32 33.55
N GLU A 352 -10.69 4.16 34.23
CA GLU A 352 -11.13 5.06 35.30
C GLU A 352 -10.28 4.95 36.57
N THR A 353 -9.76 3.75 36.85
CA THR A 353 -9.01 3.47 38.09
C THR A 353 -7.50 3.67 37.97
N THR A 354 -6.94 3.66 36.74
CA THR A 354 -5.50 3.81 36.54
C THR A 354 -5.01 5.23 36.84
N THR A 355 -3.89 5.33 37.56
CA THR A 355 -3.23 6.61 37.88
C THR A 355 -2.12 6.98 36.90
N SER A 356 -1.69 6.04 36.05
CA SER A 356 -0.65 6.23 35.05
C SER A 356 -1.26 6.72 33.73
N ASP A 357 -0.84 7.88 33.24
CA ASP A 357 -1.30 8.42 31.98
C ASP A 357 -0.91 7.52 30.79
N PHE A 358 0.28 6.93 30.85
CA PHE A 358 0.74 5.97 29.86
C PHE A 358 -0.10 4.69 29.82
N ASP A 359 -0.46 4.13 30.99
CA ASP A 359 -1.31 2.95 31.05
C ASP A 359 -2.74 3.29 30.63
N ARG A 360 -3.22 4.48 30.96
CA ARG A 360 -4.52 4.97 30.50
C ARG A 360 -4.58 5.06 28.97
N GLU A 361 -3.56 5.62 28.32
CA GLU A 361 -3.45 5.68 26.85
C GLU A 361 -3.49 4.28 26.25
N LYS A 362 -2.73 3.34 26.78
CA LYS A 362 -2.68 1.96 26.27
C LYS A 362 -3.96 1.17 26.52
N LEU A 363 -4.67 1.43 27.60
CA LEU A 363 -5.99 0.85 27.85
C LEU A 363 -7.04 1.44 26.89
N GLN A 364 -6.96 2.74 26.56
CA GLN A 364 -7.83 3.38 25.58
C GLN A 364 -7.59 2.81 24.18
N GLU A 365 -6.34 2.63 23.76
CA GLU A 365 -5.98 1.97 22.50
C GLU A 365 -6.58 0.56 22.42
N ARG A 366 -6.46 -0.23 23.48
CA ARG A 366 -7.02 -1.57 23.57
C ARG A 366 -8.54 -1.60 23.50
N LEU A 367 -9.18 -0.66 24.22
CA LEU A 367 -10.62 -0.47 24.19
C LEU A 367 -11.11 -0.15 22.78
N ALA A 368 -10.45 0.79 22.09
CA ALA A 368 -10.79 1.18 20.73
C ALA A 368 -10.69 0.00 19.76
N LYS A 369 -9.61 -0.79 19.84
CA LYS A 369 -9.40 -1.99 19.01
C LYS A 369 -10.49 -3.06 19.23
N LEU A 370 -10.96 -3.27 20.46
CA LEU A 370 -11.96 -4.28 20.79
C LEU A 370 -13.40 -3.81 20.53
N SER A 371 -13.69 -2.52 20.76
CA SER A 371 -15.05 -1.97 20.66
C SER A 371 -15.38 -1.35 19.29
N GLY A 372 -14.37 -1.11 18.45
CA GLY A 372 -14.53 -0.42 17.17
C GLY A 372 -15.20 -1.27 16.08
N GLY A 373 -15.14 -2.59 16.19
CA GLY A 373 -15.60 -3.51 15.15
C GLY A 373 -14.80 -3.37 13.85
N VAL A 374 -15.22 -4.07 12.81
CA VAL A 374 -14.67 -4.00 11.46
C VAL A 374 -15.80 -3.70 10.48
N ALA A 375 -15.69 -2.60 9.73
CA ALA A 375 -16.57 -2.37 8.61
C ALA A 375 -16.09 -3.19 7.41
N VAL A 376 -16.98 -3.98 6.84
CA VAL A 376 -16.72 -4.84 5.69
C VAL A 376 -17.46 -4.28 4.49
N ILE A 377 -16.72 -3.74 3.52
CA ILE A 377 -17.26 -3.33 2.23
C ILE A 377 -17.21 -4.55 1.31
N ARG A 378 -18.38 -5.09 0.97
CA ARG A 378 -18.51 -6.19 0.01
C ARG A 378 -18.78 -5.63 -1.37
N VAL A 379 -17.84 -5.84 -2.28
CA VAL A 379 -17.90 -5.30 -3.64
C VAL A 379 -18.59 -6.30 -4.54
N GLY A 380 -19.73 -5.89 -5.11
CA GLY A 380 -20.49 -6.68 -6.09
C GLY A 380 -20.46 -6.05 -7.48
N ALA A 381 -20.37 -6.89 -8.51
CA ALA A 381 -20.47 -6.48 -9.89
C ALA A 381 -21.05 -7.62 -10.77
N ALA A 382 -21.40 -7.29 -12.02
CA ALA A 382 -21.97 -8.26 -12.95
C ALA A 382 -20.93 -9.27 -13.47
N THR A 383 -19.65 -8.87 -13.53
CA THR A 383 -18.54 -9.70 -14.01
C THR A 383 -17.38 -9.70 -13.03
N GLU A 384 -16.59 -10.76 -13.03
CA GLU A 384 -15.39 -10.89 -12.20
C GLU A 384 -14.34 -9.79 -12.50
N THR A 385 -14.19 -9.43 -13.78
CA THR A 385 -13.27 -8.37 -14.20
C THR A 385 -13.69 -7.00 -13.64
N GLU A 386 -14.97 -6.66 -13.72
CA GLU A 386 -15.52 -5.42 -13.16
C GLU A 386 -15.41 -5.40 -11.63
N MET A 387 -15.69 -6.53 -10.98
CA MET A 387 -15.60 -6.65 -9.52
C MET A 387 -14.16 -6.43 -9.03
N LYS A 388 -13.17 -7.01 -9.69
CA LYS A 388 -11.75 -6.83 -9.35
C LYS A 388 -11.30 -5.39 -9.55
N GLU A 389 -11.72 -4.74 -10.63
CA GLU A 389 -11.41 -3.34 -10.90
C GLU A 389 -12.04 -2.43 -9.83
N MET A 390 -13.33 -2.63 -9.53
CA MET A 390 -14.04 -1.86 -8.51
C MET A 390 -13.43 -2.06 -7.12
N LYS A 391 -13.01 -3.28 -6.78
CA LYS A 391 -12.33 -3.58 -5.51
C LYS A 391 -11.03 -2.80 -5.37
N LEU A 392 -10.16 -2.80 -6.38
CA LEU A 392 -8.92 -2.02 -6.36
C LEU A 392 -9.21 -0.52 -6.18
N ARG A 393 -10.18 0.00 -6.91
CA ARG A 393 -10.60 1.40 -6.83
C ARG A 393 -11.12 1.79 -5.43
N ILE A 394 -11.88 0.92 -4.78
CA ILE A 394 -12.37 1.14 -3.40
C ILE A 394 -11.20 1.06 -2.40
N GLU A 395 -10.27 0.13 -2.58
CA GLU A 395 -9.06 0.00 -1.75
C GLU A 395 -8.21 1.29 -1.82
N ASP A 396 -7.99 1.84 -3.02
CA ASP A 396 -7.26 3.10 -3.22
C ASP A 396 -7.98 4.28 -2.56
N ALA A 397 -9.30 4.39 -2.78
CA ALA A 397 -10.11 5.46 -2.18
C ALA A 397 -10.13 5.40 -0.64
N LEU A 398 -10.14 4.20 -0.07
CA LEU A 398 -10.03 4.01 1.37
C LEU A 398 -8.65 4.43 1.90
N ALA A 399 -7.58 4.05 1.19
CA ALA A 399 -6.22 4.44 1.55
C ALA A 399 -6.02 5.96 1.45
N ALA A 400 -6.49 6.59 0.37
CA ALA A 400 -6.48 8.05 0.19
C ALA A 400 -7.23 8.76 1.31
N THR A 401 -8.40 8.24 1.71
CA THR A 401 -9.19 8.80 2.80
C THR A 401 -8.48 8.72 4.14
N LYS A 402 -7.87 7.58 4.46
CA LYS A 402 -7.03 7.42 5.67
C LYS A 402 -5.86 8.39 5.67
N ALA A 403 -5.15 8.50 4.55
CA ALA A 403 -4.04 9.44 4.39
C ALA A 403 -4.47 10.90 4.61
N ALA A 404 -5.69 11.27 4.19
CA ALA A 404 -6.24 12.61 4.41
C ALA A 404 -6.64 12.84 5.87
N VAL A 405 -7.17 11.85 6.56
CA VAL A 405 -7.47 11.95 8.00
C VAL A 405 -6.17 12.15 8.80
N GLU A 406 -5.07 11.50 8.40
CA GLU A 406 -3.78 11.61 9.09
C GLU A 406 -3.08 12.97 8.88
N GLU A 407 -3.03 13.50 7.66
CA GLU A 407 -2.23 14.69 7.35
C GLU A 407 -3.02 15.84 6.69
N GLY A 408 -4.34 15.71 6.62
CA GLY A 408 -5.17 16.69 5.94
C GLY A 408 -5.19 16.53 4.42
N TYR A 409 -5.79 17.51 3.77
CA TYR A 409 -5.95 17.56 2.31
C TYR A 409 -5.50 18.90 1.73
N VAL A 410 -5.21 18.90 0.45
CA VAL A 410 -4.84 20.07 -0.36
C VAL A 410 -5.70 20.13 -1.63
N ALA A 411 -5.58 21.22 -2.39
CA ALA A 411 -6.20 21.32 -3.70
C ALA A 411 -5.69 20.21 -4.64
N GLY A 412 -6.62 19.43 -5.17
CA GLY A 412 -6.32 18.25 -5.99
C GLY A 412 -5.97 18.58 -7.45
N GLY A 413 -5.90 17.53 -8.27
CA GLY A 413 -5.62 17.65 -9.70
C GLY A 413 -4.24 18.20 -10.04
N GLY A 414 -3.25 18.05 -9.16
CA GLY A 414 -1.88 18.57 -9.33
C GLY A 414 -1.72 20.05 -8.96
N VAL A 415 -2.79 20.74 -8.56
CA VAL A 415 -2.77 22.19 -8.23
C VAL A 415 -1.92 22.47 -7.00
N ALA A 416 -1.90 21.59 -6.01
CA ALA A 416 -1.05 21.76 -4.82
C ALA A 416 0.43 21.90 -5.16
N LEU A 417 0.91 21.17 -6.17
CA LEU A 417 2.29 21.29 -6.68
C LEU A 417 2.52 22.63 -7.38
N LEU A 418 1.57 23.12 -8.19
CA LEU A 418 1.66 24.43 -8.84
C LEU A 418 1.65 25.57 -7.82
N ASN A 419 0.89 25.43 -6.73
CA ASN A 419 0.84 26.41 -5.64
C ASN A 419 2.19 26.57 -4.92
N ALA A 420 3.09 25.60 -5.01
CA ALA A 420 4.44 25.70 -4.46
C ALA A 420 5.43 26.44 -5.38
N ILE A 421 5.08 26.72 -6.64
CA ILE A 421 5.98 27.38 -7.61
C ILE A 421 6.48 28.74 -7.14
N PRO A 422 5.67 29.65 -6.58
CA PRO A 422 6.17 30.93 -6.10
C PRO A 422 7.23 30.80 -5.02
N ALA A 423 6.98 29.99 -3.99
CA ALA A 423 7.94 29.74 -2.90
C ALA A 423 9.22 29.08 -3.41
N LEU A 424 9.08 28.12 -4.33
CA LEU A 424 10.23 27.46 -4.95
C LEU A 424 11.07 28.43 -5.79
N LYS A 425 10.47 29.37 -6.51
CA LYS A 425 11.21 30.43 -7.25
C LYS A 425 12.01 31.30 -6.30
N GLU A 426 11.43 31.75 -5.19
CA GLU A 426 12.15 32.52 -4.16
C GLU A 426 13.30 31.71 -3.53
N TYR A 427 13.11 30.40 -3.33
CA TYR A 427 14.17 29.52 -2.88
C TYR A 427 15.31 29.42 -3.90
N ILE A 428 15.00 29.21 -5.20
CA ILE A 428 15.96 29.13 -6.30
C ILE A 428 16.81 30.40 -6.42
N ASP A 429 16.21 31.58 -6.22
CA ASP A 429 16.91 32.84 -6.33
C ASP A 429 17.99 33.06 -5.25
N LYS A 430 17.83 32.37 -4.09
CA LYS A 430 18.80 32.40 -2.98
C LYS A 430 19.98 31.43 -3.17
N ILE A 431 19.91 30.51 -4.16
CA ILE A 431 20.98 29.54 -4.41
C ILE A 431 22.09 30.20 -5.23
N GLU A 432 23.32 30.19 -4.73
CA GLU A 432 24.49 30.75 -5.37
C GLU A 432 25.16 29.81 -6.37
N ASP A 433 25.27 28.51 -5.99
CA ASP A 433 25.89 27.49 -6.83
C ASP A 433 25.04 27.19 -8.08
N LEU A 434 25.64 27.19 -9.27
CA LEU A 434 24.94 27.05 -10.55
C LEU A 434 24.39 25.64 -10.75
N ASP A 435 25.09 24.61 -10.32
CA ASP A 435 24.64 23.22 -10.48
C ASP A 435 23.56 22.89 -9.44
N GLU A 436 23.68 23.42 -8.21
CA GLU A 436 22.63 23.30 -7.20
C GLU A 436 21.35 24.04 -7.66
N LYS A 437 21.50 25.25 -8.23
CA LYS A 437 20.40 26.02 -8.82
C LYS A 437 19.75 25.28 -9.99
N THR A 438 20.54 24.58 -10.78
CA THR A 438 20.06 23.73 -11.89
C THR A 438 19.23 22.58 -11.34
N GLY A 439 19.67 21.91 -10.27
CA GLY A 439 18.89 20.87 -9.58
C GLY A 439 17.53 21.37 -9.12
N ALA A 440 17.48 22.57 -8.52
CA ALA A 440 16.21 23.15 -8.09
C ALA A 440 15.30 23.56 -9.27
N LYS A 441 15.85 24.01 -10.39
CA LYS A 441 15.08 24.28 -11.62
C LYS A 441 14.51 23.03 -12.27
N ILE A 442 15.17 21.87 -12.14
CA ILE A 442 14.63 20.58 -12.58
C ILE A 442 13.35 20.27 -11.84
N VAL A 443 13.32 20.46 -10.51
CA VAL A 443 12.11 20.26 -9.69
C VAL A 443 11.02 21.23 -10.10
N LEU A 444 11.36 22.52 -10.29
CA LEU A 444 10.41 23.55 -10.74
C LEU A 444 9.65 23.14 -12.02
N LYS A 445 10.36 22.51 -12.95
CA LYS A 445 9.77 22.01 -14.19
C LYS A 445 8.95 20.74 -14.00
N ALA A 446 9.45 19.82 -13.18
CA ALA A 446 8.82 18.53 -12.96
C ALA A 446 7.47 18.65 -12.24
N ILE A 447 7.30 19.60 -11.32
CA ILE A 447 6.04 19.76 -10.57
C ILE A 447 4.88 20.31 -11.42
N GLU A 448 5.13 20.77 -12.65
CA GLU A 448 4.09 21.12 -13.62
C GLU A 448 3.50 19.88 -14.34
N GLU A 449 4.26 18.79 -14.42
CA GLU A 449 3.91 17.62 -15.24
C GLU A 449 2.60 16.93 -14.86
N PRO A 450 2.19 16.82 -13.57
CA PRO A 450 0.89 16.22 -13.24
C PRO A 450 -0.29 16.96 -13.92
N VAL A 451 -0.35 18.27 -13.83
CA VAL A 451 -1.40 19.07 -14.51
C VAL A 451 -1.28 18.95 -16.03
N ARG A 452 -0.06 18.98 -16.55
CA ARG A 452 0.23 18.85 -17.99
C ARG A 452 -0.25 17.48 -18.52
N GLN A 453 -0.02 16.41 -17.77
CA GLN A 453 -0.44 15.07 -18.17
C GLN A 453 -1.96 14.89 -18.09
N ILE A 454 -2.61 15.43 -17.04
CA ILE A 454 -4.08 15.39 -16.93
C ILE A 454 -4.71 16.15 -18.11
N ALA A 455 -4.17 17.30 -18.48
CA ALA A 455 -4.60 18.07 -19.65
C ALA A 455 -4.42 17.25 -20.94
N ALA A 456 -3.25 16.64 -21.14
CA ALA A 456 -2.98 15.79 -22.31
C ALA A 456 -3.94 14.59 -22.41
N ASN A 457 -4.25 13.92 -21.30
CA ASN A 457 -5.23 12.84 -21.25
C ASN A 457 -6.66 13.33 -21.56
N ALA A 458 -6.94 14.61 -21.29
CA ALA A 458 -8.21 15.25 -21.63
C ALA A 458 -8.24 15.81 -23.07
N GLY A 459 -7.12 15.75 -23.81
CA GLY A 459 -7.02 16.30 -25.17
C GLY A 459 -6.84 17.83 -25.18
N LEU A 460 -6.37 18.40 -24.07
CA LEU A 460 -6.19 19.85 -23.89
C LEU A 460 -4.71 20.23 -23.83
N GLU A 461 -4.41 21.51 -24.09
CA GLU A 461 -3.03 22.04 -24.02
C GLU A 461 -2.68 22.46 -22.58
N GLY A 462 -1.85 21.67 -21.91
CA GLY A 462 -1.49 21.87 -20.51
C GLY A 462 -0.79 23.18 -20.21
N SER A 463 0.01 23.71 -21.15
CA SER A 463 0.74 24.98 -20.97
C SER A 463 -0.22 26.16 -20.81
N VAL A 464 -1.32 26.18 -21.55
CA VAL A 464 -2.35 27.23 -21.45
C VAL A 464 -3.07 27.18 -20.10
N ILE A 465 -3.38 25.96 -19.65
CA ILE A 465 -4.08 25.76 -18.37
C ILE A 465 -3.18 26.16 -17.20
N ILE A 466 -1.91 25.73 -17.21
CA ILE A 466 -0.94 26.08 -16.16
C ILE A 466 -0.73 27.60 -16.10
N ASP A 467 -0.57 28.26 -17.25
CA ASP A 467 -0.45 29.72 -17.31
C ASP A 467 -1.70 30.43 -16.75
N GLY A 468 -2.91 29.92 -17.06
CA GLY A 468 -4.17 30.43 -16.50
C GLY A 468 -4.25 30.28 -14.97
N ILE A 469 -3.82 29.13 -14.44
CA ILE A 469 -3.78 28.87 -12.99
C ILE A 469 -2.79 29.83 -12.31
N LEU A 470 -1.56 29.92 -12.82
CA LEU A 470 -0.50 30.74 -12.23
C LEU A 470 -0.82 32.24 -12.27
N ARG A 471 -1.42 32.73 -13.36
CA ARG A 471 -1.84 34.14 -13.48
C ARG A 471 -2.95 34.54 -12.53
N SER A 472 -3.77 33.60 -12.08
CA SER A 472 -4.82 33.87 -11.09
C SER A 472 -4.25 34.40 -9.77
N GLY A 473 -3.03 33.97 -9.40
CA GLY A 473 -2.37 34.30 -8.14
C GLY A 473 -3.11 33.79 -6.89
N LYS A 474 -4.14 32.93 -7.06
CA LYS A 474 -4.95 32.40 -5.96
C LYS A 474 -4.51 30.99 -5.62
N THR A 475 -4.25 30.74 -4.34
CA THR A 475 -4.01 29.40 -3.82
C THR A 475 -5.29 28.56 -3.92
N GLY A 476 -5.20 27.33 -4.41
CA GLY A 476 -6.36 26.44 -4.57
C GLY A 476 -7.14 26.64 -5.87
N TYR A 477 -6.87 27.69 -6.64
CA TYR A 477 -7.50 27.89 -7.95
C TYR A 477 -6.88 26.96 -8.99
N GLY A 478 -7.72 26.22 -9.70
CA GLY A 478 -7.28 25.22 -10.66
C GLY A 478 -8.22 25.07 -11.85
N TYR A 479 -8.07 23.97 -12.56
CA TYR A 479 -8.90 23.63 -13.71
C TYR A 479 -9.55 22.27 -13.49
N ASP A 480 -10.88 22.23 -13.51
CA ASP A 480 -11.64 20.98 -13.48
C ASP A 480 -11.70 20.40 -14.90
N PHE A 481 -10.99 19.29 -15.11
CA PHE A 481 -10.91 18.62 -16.40
C PHE A 481 -12.17 17.80 -16.75
N ALA A 482 -13.06 17.57 -15.80
CA ALA A 482 -14.33 16.91 -16.05
C ALA A 482 -15.35 17.89 -16.64
N THR A 483 -15.43 19.09 -16.09
CA THR A 483 -16.35 20.16 -16.54
C THR A 483 -15.72 21.17 -17.49
N GLU A 484 -14.39 21.07 -17.70
CA GLU A 484 -13.59 21.96 -18.53
C GLU A 484 -13.65 23.44 -18.14
N THR A 485 -13.67 23.70 -16.82
CA THR A 485 -13.77 25.06 -16.28
C THR A 485 -12.70 25.36 -15.24
N PHE A 486 -12.29 26.64 -15.17
CA PHE A 486 -11.47 27.13 -14.07
C PHE A 486 -12.34 27.34 -12.82
N THR A 487 -11.89 26.80 -11.67
CA THR A 487 -12.65 26.84 -10.42
C THR A 487 -11.74 26.83 -9.20
N ASP A 488 -12.29 27.11 -8.02
CA ASP A 488 -11.66 26.75 -6.76
C ASP A 488 -11.80 25.23 -6.56
N MET A 489 -10.65 24.56 -6.43
CA MET A 489 -10.61 23.09 -6.38
C MET A 489 -11.29 22.55 -5.11
N ALA A 490 -11.17 23.28 -3.99
CA ALA A 490 -11.79 22.87 -2.74
C ALA A 490 -13.31 23.04 -2.78
N GLU A 491 -13.82 24.12 -3.38
CA GLU A 491 -15.27 24.32 -3.58
C GLU A 491 -15.85 23.29 -4.54
N ALA A 492 -15.11 22.96 -5.62
CA ALA A 492 -15.48 21.92 -6.56
C ALA A 492 -15.38 20.50 -5.98
N GLY A 493 -14.78 20.34 -4.79
CA GLY A 493 -14.60 19.05 -4.13
C GLY A 493 -13.43 18.23 -4.68
N ILE A 494 -12.55 18.82 -5.50
CA ILE A 494 -11.37 18.17 -6.07
C ILE A 494 -10.22 18.32 -5.09
N LEU A 495 -10.04 17.29 -4.25
CA LEU A 495 -9.14 17.27 -3.11
C LEU A 495 -8.17 16.09 -3.21
N ASP A 496 -6.89 16.34 -2.93
CA ASP A 496 -5.87 15.31 -2.81
C ASP A 496 -5.37 15.23 -1.36
N PRO A 497 -5.12 14.03 -0.80
CA PRO A 497 -4.50 13.90 0.51
C PRO A 497 -3.09 14.50 0.50
N THR A 498 -2.77 15.29 1.51
CA THR A 498 -1.45 15.91 1.69
C THR A 498 -0.33 14.86 1.70
N LYS A 499 -0.55 13.77 2.44
CA LYS A 499 0.38 12.64 2.54
C LYS A 499 0.69 12.01 1.18
N VAL A 500 -0.34 11.83 0.34
CA VAL A 500 -0.21 11.27 -1.03
C VAL A 500 0.65 12.18 -1.89
N THR A 501 0.29 13.47 -1.99
CA THR A 501 0.98 14.42 -2.86
C THR A 501 2.45 14.61 -2.49
N ARG A 502 2.76 14.77 -1.18
CA ARG A 502 4.14 14.94 -0.73
C ARG A 502 4.98 13.66 -0.89
N SER A 503 4.41 12.49 -0.56
CA SER A 503 5.12 11.21 -0.67
C SER A 503 5.44 10.85 -2.12
N ALA A 504 4.53 11.14 -3.05
CA ALA A 504 4.76 10.96 -4.47
C ALA A 504 5.99 11.76 -4.95
N LEU A 505 6.10 13.04 -4.56
CA LEU A 505 7.25 13.88 -4.92
C LEU A 505 8.55 13.41 -4.24
N GLN A 506 8.50 13.07 -2.95
CA GLN A 506 9.67 12.61 -2.19
C GLN A 506 10.24 11.30 -2.73
N ASN A 507 9.38 10.31 -2.99
CA ASN A 507 9.81 9.02 -3.53
C ASN A 507 10.34 9.15 -4.96
N ALA A 508 9.65 9.93 -5.80
CA ALA A 508 10.11 10.25 -7.15
C ALA A 508 11.49 10.89 -7.17
N SER A 509 11.72 11.90 -6.32
CA SER A 509 12.99 12.62 -6.24
C SER A 509 14.12 11.76 -5.69
N SER A 510 13.85 10.87 -4.74
CA SER A 510 14.83 9.95 -4.17
C SER A 510 15.43 9.05 -5.24
N VAL A 511 14.58 8.39 -6.03
CA VAL A 511 15.04 7.52 -7.11
C VAL A 511 15.66 8.33 -8.26
N ALA A 512 15.04 9.45 -8.64
CA ALA A 512 15.60 10.32 -9.68
C ALA A 512 17.03 10.78 -9.33
N ALA A 513 17.29 11.18 -8.09
CA ALA A 513 18.60 11.58 -7.63
C ALA A 513 19.65 10.45 -7.71
N MET A 514 19.26 9.20 -7.49
CA MET A 514 20.15 8.05 -7.66
C MET A 514 20.41 7.76 -9.14
N VAL A 515 19.39 7.79 -9.97
CA VAL A 515 19.51 7.59 -11.43
C VAL A 515 20.45 8.62 -12.05
N LEU A 516 20.33 9.90 -11.68
CA LEU A 516 21.16 10.97 -12.22
C LEU A 516 22.64 10.87 -11.82
N THR A 517 22.94 10.18 -10.71
CA THR A 517 24.33 9.94 -10.24
C THR A 517 24.91 8.61 -10.73
N THR A 518 24.17 7.83 -11.50
CA THR A 518 24.61 6.54 -12.04
C THR A 518 25.33 6.72 -13.36
N GLU A 519 26.49 6.07 -13.51
CA GLU A 519 27.37 6.18 -14.69
C GLU A 519 27.62 4.83 -15.39
N SER A 520 27.40 3.71 -14.71
CA SER A 520 27.63 2.37 -15.28
C SER A 520 26.56 1.38 -14.85
N HIS A 521 26.23 0.45 -15.75
CA HIS A 521 25.31 -0.64 -15.49
C HIS A 521 26.01 -1.98 -15.64
N VAL A 522 25.71 -2.89 -14.73
CA VAL A 522 26.26 -4.24 -14.69
C VAL A 522 25.12 -5.25 -14.65
N THR A 523 25.04 -6.12 -15.64
CA THR A 523 24.05 -7.19 -15.70
C THR A 523 24.71 -8.54 -16.02
N ASP A 524 23.97 -9.63 -15.83
CA ASP A 524 24.42 -10.94 -16.29
C ASP A 524 24.38 -10.99 -17.82
N LYS A 525 25.42 -11.60 -18.41
CA LYS A 525 25.40 -11.85 -19.85
C LYS A 525 24.38 -12.95 -20.12
N LEU A 526 23.37 -12.63 -20.92
CA LEU A 526 22.41 -13.62 -21.38
C LEU A 526 23.16 -14.74 -22.12
N ASP A 527 22.97 -15.97 -21.68
CA ASP A 527 23.46 -17.17 -22.35
C ASP A 527 22.21 -17.96 -22.84
N PRO A 528 21.85 -17.82 -24.12
CA PRO A 528 20.67 -18.47 -24.65
C PRO A 528 20.64 -19.99 -24.47
N ALA A 529 21.82 -20.60 -24.40
CA ALA A 529 21.95 -22.05 -24.18
C ALA A 529 21.70 -22.44 -22.71
N ALA A 530 22.16 -21.62 -21.77
CA ALA A 530 21.89 -21.81 -20.33
C ALA A 530 20.44 -21.53 -19.98
N ASP A 531 19.84 -20.51 -20.58
CA ASP A 531 18.44 -20.16 -20.37
C ASP A 531 17.50 -21.24 -20.94
N ALA A 532 17.78 -21.77 -22.14
CA ALA A 532 17.07 -22.91 -22.70
C ALA A 532 17.21 -24.18 -21.85
N ALA A 533 18.40 -24.45 -21.30
CA ALA A 533 18.64 -25.58 -20.39
C ALA A 533 17.88 -25.43 -19.07
N ASN A 534 17.84 -24.22 -18.48
CA ASN A 534 17.08 -23.93 -17.26
C ASN A 534 15.57 -24.02 -17.50
N ALA A 535 15.07 -23.50 -18.62
CA ALA A 535 13.66 -23.64 -19.01
C ALA A 535 13.26 -25.11 -19.22
N ALA A 536 14.12 -25.90 -19.85
CA ALA A 536 13.91 -27.33 -20.02
C ALA A 536 13.95 -28.10 -18.68
N ALA A 537 14.85 -27.72 -17.76
CA ALA A 537 14.93 -28.30 -16.42
C ALA A 537 13.70 -27.97 -15.56
N MET A 538 13.20 -26.72 -15.63
CA MET A 538 11.95 -26.33 -14.95
C MET A 538 10.72 -27.04 -15.53
N ALA A 539 10.63 -27.19 -16.86
CA ALA A 539 9.58 -27.94 -17.51
C ALA A 539 9.60 -29.42 -17.14
N ALA A 540 10.80 -30.02 -17.04
CA ALA A 540 10.97 -31.41 -16.59
C ALA A 540 10.60 -31.59 -15.10
N ALA A 541 10.89 -30.62 -14.25
CA ALA A 541 10.49 -30.63 -12.85
C ALA A 541 8.99 -30.48 -12.63
N GLN A 542 8.29 -29.76 -13.53
CA GLN A 542 6.82 -29.63 -13.51
C GLN A 542 6.11 -30.80 -14.17
N GLY A 543 6.76 -31.51 -15.11
CA GLY A 543 6.19 -32.68 -15.79
C GLY A 543 6.36 -34.01 -15.05
N GLY A 544 7.11 -34.07 -13.94
CA GLY A 544 7.38 -35.27 -13.16
C GLY A 544 6.29 -35.69 -12.14
N GLY A 545 5.14 -35.06 -12.17
CA GLY A 545 4.06 -35.26 -11.19
C GLY A 545 2.81 -36.01 -11.68
N MET A 546 2.89 -36.72 -12.78
CA MET A 546 1.78 -37.56 -13.25
C MET A 546 2.24 -39.02 -13.41
N TYR A 547 2.27 -39.74 -12.30
CA TYR A 547 2.00 -41.19 -12.24
C TYR A 547 1.56 -41.54 -10.83
#